data_dcd428a3b16e2cfbb733583944459680
#
_entry.id   dcd428a3b16e2cfbb733583944459680
#
_cell.length_a   1.000
_cell.length_b   1.000
_cell.length_c   1.000
_cell.angle_alpha   90.00
_cell.angle_beta   90.00
_cell.angle_gamma   90.00
#
_symmetry.space_group_name_H-M   'P 1'
#
loop_
_entity.id
_entity.type
_entity.pdbx_description
1 polymer ?
#
loop_
_entity_poly.entity_id
_entity_poly.type
_entity_poly.pdbx_seq_one_letter_code
_entity_poly.pdbx_strand_id
1 'polypeptide(L)'
;MPFILPSQELSGPQGGLWLDNNGVHINAHGGGMLYQNDTYYWFGEHKTDGKGGNRANVGVHCYSSKNLMDWTDEGIALKMSEDTTSLLVAGCILERPKVIYNELTKKYVMWFHHELKDQGYDAAMTGLAISDTPSGPYEYIRSLRPNAGIWPMNFPDSSKEIKTRLDDLERGSEEWKAWSKEGGYLRRDFEGGQMCRDMALFIDVDDRAYHMASSEENQTLHIRELTDDYQDFTGKYVRVLPAGRNEGPAIFRKDGKYYMITSGLTGWKPNPGKSAMADSIMGEWTALGNPCIGTEEEENTTFESQSTYAIDMDGKGKRYILMADRWRPENAIDGRYVWIQIDFDENNPILKWENVFEGK
;
A
#
# COMPACT_ATOMS: atom_id res chain seq x y z
N MET A 1 -40.86 -5.59 -27.71
CA MET A 1 -40.04 -5.53 -26.51
C MET A 1 -38.59 -5.58 -26.94
N PRO A 2 -37.76 -4.59 -26.66
CA PRO A 2 -36.33 -4.70 -26.94
C PRO A 2 -35.72 -5.73 -25.98
N PHE A 3 -35.01 -6.70 -26.54
CA PHE A 3 -34.14 -7.60 -25.77
C PHE A 3 -33.03 -6.74 -25.17
N ILE A 4 -33.08 -6.50 -23.89
CA ILE A 4 -31.92 -6.03 -23.12
C ILE A 4 -30.99 -7.23 -23.05
N LEU A 5 -29.90 -7.21 -23.84
CA LEU A 5 -28.79 -8.12 -23.65
C LEU A 5 -28.27 -7.91 -22.21
N PRO A 6 -28.02 -8.98 -21.45
CA PRO A 6 -27.39 -8.82 -20.15
C PRO A 6 -26.08 -8.05 -20.37
N SER A 7 -25.84 -7.01 -19.57
CA SER A 7 -24.55 -6.32 -19.52
C SER A 7 -23.48 -7.40 -19.40
N GLN A 8 -22.59 -7.46 -20.39
CA GLN A 8 -21.45 -8.35 -20.35
C GLN A 8 -20.68 -7.97 -19.09
N GLU A 9 -20.67 -8.85 -18.07
CA GLU A 9 -19.84 -8.60 -16.89
C GLU A 9 -18.40 -8.46 -17.38
N LEU A 10 -17.79 -7.32 -17.07
CA LEU A 10 -16.39 -7.08 -17.36
C LEU A 10 -15.58 -8.16 -16.64
N SER A 11 -14.66 -8.79 -17.34
CA SER A 11 -13.72 -9.76 -16.77
C SER A 11 -12.36 -9.13 -16.58
N GLY A 12 -11.60 -9.63 -15.60
CA GLY A 12 -10.24 -9.16 -15.35
C GLY A 12 -10.17 -7.86 -14.54
N PRO A 13 -9.11 -7.04 -14.75
CA PRO A 13 -8.75 -5.93 -13.87
C PRO A 13 -9.59 -4.65 -14.07
N GLN A 14 -10.67 -4.69 -14.81
CA GLN A 14 -11.59 -3.56 -14.97
C GLN A 14 -12.84 -3.65 -14.08
N GLY A 15 -12.65 -4.12 -12.83
CA GLY A 15 -13.71 -4.22 -11.83
C GLY A 15 -14.62 -5.44 -11.98
N GLY A 16 -14.33 -6.34 -12.91
CA GLY A 16 -15.02 -7.61 -13.12
C GLY A 16 -14.50 -8.75 -12.23
N LEU A 17 -15.08 -9.94 -12.43
CA LEU A 17 -14.49 -11.18 -11.91
C LEU A 17 -13.19 -11.47 -12.66
N TRP A 18 -12.15 -11.80 -11.92
CA TRP A 18 -10.87 -12.23 -12.48
C TRP A 18 -10.52 -13.59 -11.93
N LEU A 19 -10.60 -14.60 -12.79
CA LEU A 19 -10.44 -16.00 -12.38
C LEU A 19 -9.00 -16.46 -12.53
N ASP A 20 -8.56 -17.25 -11.57
CA ASP A 20 -7.29 -17.98 -11.63
C ASP A 20 -7.39 -19.25 -12.49
N ASN A 21 -6.31 -20.03 -12.56
CA ASN A 21 -6.22 -21.29 -13.30
C ASN A 21 -7.18 -22.39 -12.79
N ASN A 22 -7.75 -22.23 -11.61
CA ASN A 22 -8.73 -23.14 -11.01
C ASN A 22 -10.18 -22.68 -11.27
N GLY A 23 -10.37 -21.52 -11.93
CA GLY A 23 -11.66 -20.91 -12.16
C GLY A 23 -12.24 -20.24 -10.89
N VAL A 24 -11.40 -19.90 -9.91
CA VAL A 24 -11.75 -19.20 -8.68
C VAL A 24 -11.38 -17.72 -8.81
N HIS A 25 -12.20 -16.83 -8.27
CA HIS A 25 -11.88 -15.40 -8.27
C HIS A 25 -10.62 -15.13 -7.44
N ILE A 26 -9.67 -14.38 -8.04
CA ILE A 26 -8.41 -13.99 -7.40
C ILE A 26 -8.71 -13.27 -6.08
N ASN A 27 -8.03 -13.67 -5.01
CA ASN A 27 -8.20 -13.17 -3.65
C ASN A 27 -6.85 -12.64 -3.15
N ALA A 28 -6.44 -11.47 -3.67
CA ALA A 28 -5.16 -10.83 -3.39
C ALA A 28 -5.34 -9.32 -3.20
N HIS A 29 -6.17 -8.94 -2.20
CA HIS A 29 -6.57 -7.55 -1.97
C HIS A 29 -5.45 -6.72 -1.35
N GLY A 30 -5.44 -5.40 -1.61
CA GLY A 30 -4.47 -4.46 -1.08
C GLY A 30 -3.01 -4.78 -1.43
N GLY A 31 -2.81 -5.57 -2.46
CA GLY A 31 -1.57 -6.27 -2.74
C GLY A 31 -0.48 -5.46 -3.42
N GLY A 32 0.57 -6.19 -3.78
CA GLY A 32 1.70 -5.70 -4.57
C GLY A 32 2.29 -6.79 -5.45
N MET A 33 3.22 -6.39 -6.30
CA MET A 33 3.81 -7.24 -7.32
C MET A 33 5.31 -7.39 -7.10
N LEU A 34 5.81 -8.61 -7.21
CA LEU A 34 7.23 -8.91 -7.36
C LEU A 34 7.45 -9.45 -8.79
N TYR A 35 8.42 -8.91 -9.51
CA TYR A 35 8.88 -9.50 -10.78
C TYR A 35 10.25 -10.14 -10.56
N GLN A 36 10.33 -11.44 -10.79
CA GLN A 36 11.55 -12.21 -10.60
C GLN A 36 11.62 -13.39 -11.60
N ASN A 37 12.75 -13.55 -12.28
CA ASN A 37 12.98 -14.65 -13.23
C ASN A 37 11.86 -14.80 -14.28
N ASP A 38 11.53 -13.70 -14.96
CA ASP A 38 10.46 -13.61 -15.97
C ASP A 38 9.08 -14.05 -15.47
N THR A 39 8.82 -13.91 -14.17
CA THR A 39 7.55 -14.23 -13.53
C THR A 39 7.12 -13.09 -12.64
N TYR A 40 5.85 -12.72 -12.76
CA TYR A 40 5.17 -11.83 -11.83
C TYR A 40 4.56 -12.65 -10.70
N TYR A 41 4.77 -12.23 -9.46
CA TYR A 41 4.15 -12.79 -8.27
C TYR A 41 3.29 -11.72 -7.62
N TRP A 42 1.99 -11.95 -7.57
CA TRP A 42 1.02 -11.05 -6.96
C TRP A 42 0.70 -11.52 -5.55
N PHE A 43 1.04 -10.70 -4.56
CA PHE A 43 0.74 -10.95 -3.16
C PHE A 43 -0.39 -10.05 -2.71
N GLY A 44 -1.33 -10.57 -1.94
CA GLY A 44 -2.39 -9.76 -1.37
C GLY A 44 -3.08 -10.45 -0.20
N GLU A 45 -3.92 -9.70 0.48
CA GLU A 45 -4.69 -10.17 1.61
C GLU A 45 -5.69 -11.23 1.15
N HIS A 46 -5.63 -12.44 1.71
CA HIS A 46 -6.62 -13.48 1.47
C HIS A 46 -7.82 -13.26 2.39
N LYS A 47 -8.90 -12.73 1.86
CA LYS A 47 -10.15 -12.50 2.59
C LYS A 47 -11.01 -13.75 2.66
N THR A 48 -11.76 -13.89 3.74
CA THR A 48 -12.82 -14.89 3.87
C THR A 48 -14.16 -14.32 3.48
N ASP A 49 -15.12 -15.21 3.19
CA ASP A 49 -16.50 -14.84 2.87
C ASP A 49 -17.18 -14.11 4.04
N GLY A 50 -18.12 -13.21 3.72
CA GLY A 50 -18.97 -12.50 4.67
C GLY A 50 -18.46 -11.12 5.10
N LYS A 51 -19.09 -10.58 6.15
CA LYS A 51 -18.96 -9.19 6.61
C LYS A 51 -17.79 -8.94 7.59
N GLY A 52 -16.79 -9.81 7.60
CA GLY A 52 -15.65 -9.69 8.51
C GLY A 52 -14.76 -8.46 8.25
N GLY A 53 -14.87 -7.81 7.09
CA GLY A 53 -14.09 -6.64 6.72
C GLY A 53 -12.59 -6.93 6.79
N ASN A 54 -11.82 -6.07 7.47
CA ASN A 54 -10.37 -6.22 7.60
C ASN A 54 -9.94 -7.41 8.47
N ARG A 55 -10.83 -7.94 9.32
CA ARG A 55 -10.58 -9.16 10.12
C ARG A 55 -10.88 -10.45 9.35
N ALA A 56 -11.54 -10.36 8.19
CA ALA A 56 -11.80 -11.48 7.30
C ALA A 56 -10.53 -11.87 6.55
N ASN A 57 -9.50 -12.34 7.26
CA ASN A 57 -8.18 -12.57 6.72
C ASN A 57 -7.57 -13.85 7.30
N VAL A 58 -7.01 -14.70 6.44
CA VAL A 58 -6.33 -15.94 6.82
C VAL A 58 -4.82 -15.91 6.53
N GLY A 59 -4.34 -14.82 5.96
CA GLY A 59 -2.94 -14.64 5.60
C GLY A 59 -2.75 -13.87 4.29
N VAL A 60 -1.61 -14.06 3.65
CA VAL A 60 -1.26 -13.49 2.36
C VAL A 60 -1.32 -14.58 1.29
N HIS A 61 -2.11 -14.38 0.24
CA HIS A 61 -2.15 -15.24 -0.93
C HIS A 61 -1.09 -14.83 -1.95
N CYS A 62 -0.59 -15.79 -2.71
CA CYS A 62 0.30 -15.57 -3.83
C CYS A 62 -0.29 -16.17 -5.11
N TYR A 63 -0.23 -15.40 -6.18
CA TYR A 63 -0.50 -15.87 -7.55
C TYR A 63 0.70 -15.57 -8.43
N SER A 64 0.94 -16.40 -9.45
CA SER A 64 2.01 -16.18 -10.42
C SER A 64 1.49 -16.04 -11.84
N SER A 65 2.18 -15.23 -12.66
CA SER A 65 1.83 -15.02 -14.08
C SER A 65 3.07 -14.68 -14.91
N LYS A 66 3.03 -15.03 -16.19
CA LYS A 66 4.04 -14.62 -17.20
C LYS A 66 3.59 -13.40 -18.01
N ASN A 67 2.30 -13.07 -18.00
CA ASN A 67 1.71 -12.09 -18.90
C ASN A 67 0.76 -11.09 -18.20
N LEU A 68 0.63 -11.16 -16.88
CA LEU A 68 -0.26 -10.33 -16.06
C LEU A 68 -1.76 -10.54 -16.33
N MET A 69 -2.14 -11.54 -17.12
CA MET A 69 -3.53 -11.86 -17.48
C MET A 69 -3.96 -13.20 -16.92
N ASP A 70 -3.13 -14.23 -17.15
CA ASP A 70 -3.40 -15.59 -16.72
C ASP A 70 -2.65 -15.86 -15.43
N TRP A 71 -3.39 -16.14 -14.37
CA TRP A 71 -2.86 -16.29 -13.01
C TRP A 71 -2.94 -17.73 -12.54
N THR A 72 -1.82 -18.25 -12.07
CA THR A 72 -1.73 -19.54 -11.38
C THR A 72 -1.80 -19.30 -9.88
N ASP A 73 -2.68 -20.04 -9.21
CA ASP A 73 -2.79 -20.04 -7.76
C ASP A 73 -1.60 -20.78 -7.13
N GLU A 74 -0.76 -20.05 -6.38
CA GLU A 74 0.39 -20.58 -5.64
C GLU A 74 0.03 -20.90 -4.16
N GLY A 75 -1.18 -20.54 -3.73
CA GLY A 75 -1.69 -20.75 -2.38
C GLY A 75 -1.32 -19.65 -1.39
N ILE A 76 -1.46 -19.96 -0.09
CA ILE A 76 -1.18 -19.03 0.99
C ILE A 76 0.33 -18.95 1.24
N ALA A 77 0.91 -17.82 0.87
CA ALA A 77 2.35 -17.55 1.04
C ALA A 77 2.75 -17.30 2.50
N LEU A 78 1.91 -16.56 3.26
CA LEU A 78 2.09 -16.33 4.69
C LEU A 78 0.79 -16.69 5.42
N LYS A 79 0.83 -17.66 6.32
CA LYS A 79 -0.32 -18.10 7.10
C LYS A 79 -0.39 -17.43 8.46
N MET A 80 -1.60 -17.20 8.97
CA MET A 80 -1.79 -16.90 10.38
C MET A 80 -1.24 -18.04 11.24
N SER A 81 -0.60 -17.69 12.35
CA SER A 81 -0.01 -18.65 13.28
C SER A 81 -1.09 -19.40 14.06
N GLU A 82 -0.88 -20.69 14.28
CA GLU A 82 -1.67 -21.51 15.22
C GLU A 82 -1.17 -21.34 16.68
N ASP A 83 0.06 -20.84 16.87
CA ASP A 83 0.60 -20.47 18.17
C ASP A 83 -0.08 -19.20 18.67
N THR A 84 -0.90 -19.31 19.71
CA THR A 84 -1.66 -18.20 20.30
C THR A 84 -0.79 -17.15 20.99
N THR A 85 0.50 -17.40 21.17
CA THR A 85 1.49 -16.42 21.70
C THR A 85 2.08 -15.54 20.60
N SER A 86 1.91 -15.91 19.33
CA SER A 86 2.30 -15.10 18.19
C SER A 86 1.44 -13.85 18.08
N LEU A 87 2.02 -12.75 17.58
CA LEU A 87 1.24 -11.55 17.24
C LEU A 87 0.42 -11.75 15.95
N LEU A 88 0.90 -12.61 15.03
CA LEU A 88 0.23 -12.91 13.75
C LEU A 88 -0.74 -14.09 13.93
N VAL A 89 -1.90 -13.85 14.50
CA VAL A 89 -2.92 -14.88 14.79
C VAL A 89 -4.25 -14.55 14.12
N ALA A 90 -5.12 -15.54 13.97
CA ALA A 90 -6.45 -15.34 13.44
C ALA A 90 -7.22 -14.27 14.25
N GLY A 91 -7.79 -13.29 13.54
CA GLY A 91 -8.49 -12.14 14.13
C GLY A 91 -7.61 -10.88 14.30
N CYS A 92 -6.29 -10.95 14.03
CA CYS A 92 -5.49 -9.75 13.77
C CYS A 92 -5.86 -9.15 12.40
N ILE A 93 -5.41 -7.94 12.12
CA ILE A 93 -5.55 -7.30 10.80
C ILE A 93 -4.18 -7.31 10.14
N LEU A 94 -4.10 -7.89 8.95
CA LEU A 94 -2.93 -7.86 8.07
C LEU A 94 -3.37 -7.20 6.77
N GLU A 95 -2.72 -6.10 6.41
CA GLU A 95 -3.08 -5.32 5.22
C GLU A 95 -1.85 -4.95 4.41
N ARG A 96 -2.06 -4.70 3.12
CA ARG A 96 -1.07 -4.13 2.19
C ARG A 96 0.24 -4.91 2.09
N PRO A 97 0.26 -6.24 2.03
CA PRO A 97 1.51 -7.00 1.93
C PRO A 97 2.27 -6.62 0.65
N LYS A 98 3.58 -6.42 0.79
CA LYS A 98 4.51 -6.16 -0.32
C LYS A 98 5.75 -7.02 -0.15
N VAL A 99 6.28 -7.52 -1.25
CA VAL A 99 7.47 -8.37 -1.27
C VAL A 99 8.54 -7.76 -2.15
N ILE A 100 9.76 -7.75 -1.66
CA ILE A 100 10.97 -7.40 -2.41
C ILE A 100 12.01 -8.51 -2.28
N TYR A 101 12.84 -8.68 -3.30
CA TYR A 101 13.93 -9.64 -3.29
C TYR A 101 15.24 -8.94 -2.91
N ASN A 102 15.97 -9.54 -1.98
CA ASN A 102 17.27 -9.04 -1.55
C ASN A 102 18.40 -9.84 -2.20
N GLU A 103 19.15 -9.22 -3.09
CA GLU A 103 20.25 -9.85 -3.82
C GLU A 103 21.42 -10.26 -2.92
N LEU A 104 21.65 -9.56 -1.80
CA LEU A 104 22.74 -9.85 -0.87
C LEU A 104 22.47 -11.12 -0.06
N THR A 105 21.26 -11.24 0.50
CA THR A 105 20.88 -12.37 1.37
C THR A 105 20.21 -13.51 0.63
N LYS A 106 19.81 -13.27 -0.65
CA LYS A 106 19.01 -14.19 -1.49
C LYS A 106 17.66 -14.54 -0.86
N LYS A 107 17.12 -13.63 -0.04
CA LYS A 107 15.82 -13.78 0.61
C LYS A 107 14.75 -12.93 -0.08
N TYR A 108 13.53 -13.44 -0.05
CA TYR A 108 12.32 -12.68 -0.33
C TYR A 108 11.83 -12.09 0.97
N VAL A 109 11.69 -10.77 1.04
CA VAL A 109 11.36 -10.03 2.25
C VAL A 109 9.98 -9.42 2.07
N MET A 110 9.04 -9.82 2.93
CA MET A 110 7.66 -9.32 2.95
C MET A 110 7.48 -8.37 4.13
N TRP A 111 6.98 -7.17 3.86
CA TRP A 111 6.46 -6.26 4.86
C TRP A 111 4.97 -6.05 4.68
N PHE A 112 4.25 -5.80 5.78
CA PHE A 112 2.81 -5.58 5.77
C PHE A 112 2.38 -4.70 6.95
N HIS A 113 1.25 -4.02 6.82
CA HIS A 113 0.57 -3.35 7.93
C HIS A 113 -0.03 -4.40 8.86
N HIS A 114 0.17 -4.24 10.16
CA HIS A 114 -0.27 -5.19 11.17
C HIS A 114 -0.92 -4.53 12.36
N GLU A 115 -2.19 -4.90 12.61
CA GLU A 115 -2.91 -4.53 13.81
C GLU A 115 -3.16 -5.76 14.67
N LEU A 116 -3.00 -5.62 15.97
CA LEU A 116 -3.12 -6.74 16.89
C LEU A 116 -4.58 -7.14 17.08
N LYS A 117 -4.80 -8.43 17.33
CA LYS A 117 -6.12 -8.97 17.60
C LYS A 117 -6.83 -8.20 18.71
N ASP A 118 -8.11 -7.87 18.47
CA ASP A 118 -9.02 -7.18 19.40
C ASP A 118 -8.58 -5.75 19.82
N GLN A 119 -7.60 -5.15 19.13
CA GLN A 119 -7.11 -3.78 19.40
C GLN A 119 -7.53 -2.75 18.32
N GLY A 120 -8.36 -3.14 17.36
CA GLY A 120 -8.76 -2.24 16.27
C GLY A 120 -7.54 -1.80 15.44
N TYR A 121 -7.37 -0.49 15.31
CA TYR A 121 -6.23 0.14 14.60
C TYR A 121 -5.25 0.87 15.54
N ASP A 122 -5.20 0.46 16.81
CA ASP A 122 -4.36 1.13 17.82
C ASP A 122 -2.90 0.68 17.80
N ALA A 123 -2.64 -0.56 17.37
CA ALA A 123 -1.28 -1.09 17.31
C ALA A 123 -0.44 -0.39 16.22
N ALA A 124 -1.00 -0.19 15.03
CA ALA A 124 -0.39 0.51 13.90
C ALA A 124 1.08 0.09 13.65
N MET A 125 1.32 -1.20 13.62
CA MET A 125 2.65 -1.80 13.44
C MET A 125 2.91 -2.11 11.97
N THR A 126 4.17 -2.36 11.64
CA THR A 126 4.56 -3.07 10.42
C THR A 126 5.09 -4.44 10.78
N GLY A 127 4.66 -5.47 10.04
CA GLY A 127 5.10 -6.86 10.20
C GLY A 127 6.13 -7.24 9.15
N LEU A 128 7.03 -8.14 9.51
CA LEU A 128 8.10 -8.68 8.68
C LEU A 128 7.98 -10.20 8.59
N ALA A 129 8.06 -10.72 7.36
CA ALA A 129 8.21 -12.15 7.09
C ALA A 129 9.25 -12.37 5.97
N ILE A 130 9.91 -13.52 5.96
CA ILE A 130 10.94 -13.86 4.97
C ILE A 130 10.72 -15.26 4.38
N SER A 131 11.23 -15.46 3.17
CA SER A 131 11.21 -16.77 2.49
C SER A 131 12.47 -16.99 1.65
N ASP A 132 12.77 -18.27 1.38
CA ASP A 132 13.79 -18.68 0.41
C ASP A 132 13.26 -18.78 -1.03
N THR A 133 11.93 -18.79 -1.19
CA THR A 133 11.27 -18.92 -2.49
C THR A 133 10.27 -17.79 -2.71
N PRO A 134 10.05 -17.34 -3.97
CA PRO A 134 9.17 -16.21 -4.23
C PRO A 134 7.74 -16.41 -3.73
N SER A 135 7.14 -17.56 -3.96
CA SER A 135 5.75 -17.85 -3.55
C SER A 135 5.60 -18.30 -2.10
N GLY A 136 6.68 -18.39 -1.32
CA GLY A 136 6.65 -18.83 0.07
C GLY A 136 6.92 -20.34 0.23
N PRO A 137 6.69 -20.91 1.43
CA PRO A 137 6.08 -20.26 2.58
C PRO A 137 6.98 -19.18 3.19
N TYR A 138 6.36 -18.10 3.65
CA TYR A 138 7.04 -17.05 4.41
C TYR A 138 6.98 -17.36 5.89
N GLU A 139 8.10 -17.13 6.59
CA GLU A 139 8.21 -17.22 8.04
C GLU A 139 8.01 -15.84 8.65
N TYR A 140 7.02 -15.70 9.55
CA TYR A 140 6.80 -14.47 10.29
C TYR A 140 7.93 -14.26 11.30
N ILE A 141 8.57 -13.10 11.27
CA ILE A 141 9.71 -12.77 12.12
C ILE A 141 9.29 -11.89 13.30
N ARG A 142 8.61 -10.76 13.03
CA ARG A 142 8.23 -9.79 14.06
C ARG A 142 7.26 -8.74 13.52
N SER A 143 6.66 -7.98 14.45
CA SER A 143 6.01 -6.70 14.16
C SER A 143 6.47 -5.63 15.13
N LEU A 144 6.60 -4.38 14.65
CA LEU A 144 7.08 -3.26 15.43
C LEU A 144 6.54 -1.92 14.91
N ARG A 145 6.60 -0.89 15.75
CA ARG A 145 6.59 0.51 15.33
C ARG A 145 8.03 0.98 15.17
N PRO A 146 8.45 1.43 13.97
CA PRO A 146 9.84 1.82 13.74
C PRO A 146 10.17 3.20 14.33
N ASN A 147 11.47 3.52 14.37
CA ASN A 147 12.02 4.83 14.69
C ASN A 147 11.71 5.34 16.10
N ALA A 148 11.60 4.45 17.10
CA ALA A 148 11.49 4.86 18.50
C ALA A 148 12.73 5.70 18.93
N GLY A 149 12.48 6.89 19.52
CA GLY A 149 13.53 7.80 19.94
C GLY A 149 14.32 8.49 18.82
N ILE A 150 13.86 8.39 17.56
CA ILE A 150 14.57 8.96 16.41
C ILE A 150 13.67 10.01 15.73
N TRP A 151 14.23 11.19 15.47
CA TRP A 151 13.56 12.26 14.73
C TRP A 151 13.75 12.10 13.21
N PRO A 152 12.72 12.49 12.40
CA PRO A 152 12.90 12.54 10.94
C PRO A 152 14.00 13.53 10.55
N MET A 153 14.73 13.24 9.49
CA MET A 153 15.83 14.09 9.00
C MET A 153 15.37 15.50 8.61
N ASN A 154 14.10 15.64 8.20
CA ASN A 154 13.50 16.91 7.81
C ASN A 154 12.63 17.55 8.90
N PHE A 155 12.78 17.15 10.17
CA PHE A 155 12.01 17.72 11.28
C PHE A 155 12.77 18.85 11.97
N PRO A 156 12.21 20.07 12.03
CA PRO A 156 12.92 21.23 12.61
C PRO A 156 13.21 21.06 14.10
N ASP A 157 14.39 21.43 14.55
CA ASP A 157 14.76 21.38 15.97
C ASP A 157 13.82 22.20 16.86
N SER A 158 13.36 23.36 16.38
CA SER A 158 12.41 24.22 17.08
C SER A 158 11.05 23.54 17.35
N SER A 159 10.69 22.53 16.54
CA SER A 159 9.42 21.80 16.70
C SER A 159 9.52 20.61 17.67
N LYS A 160 10.73 20.19 18.05
CA LYS A 160 10.94 19.05 18.95
C LYS A 160 10.43 19.31 20.39
N GLU A 161 10.49 20.55 20.84
CA GLU A 161 10.19 20.94 22.22
C GLU A 161 8.76 21.47 22.44
N ILE A 162 7.91 21.46 21.41
CA ILE A 162 6.52 21.91 21.54
C ILE A 162 5.74 20.97 22.47
N LYS A 163 5.16 21.51 23.55
CA LYS A 163 4.51 20.73 24.63
C LYS A 163 2.99 20.62 24.54
N THR A 164 2.36 21.24 23.54
CA THR A 164 0.89 21.16 23.37
C THR A 164 0.45 19.69 23.22
N ARG A 165 -0.47 19.25 24.07
CA ARG A 165 -0.97 17.88 24.11
C ARG A 165 -2.21 17.73 23.25
N LEU A 166 -2.44 16.53 22.72
CA LEU A 166 -3.64 16.21 21.94
C LEU A 166 -4.93 16.43 22.76
N ASP A 167 -4.91 16.09 24.04
CA ASP A 167 -6.07 16.19 24.96
C ASP A 167 -6.54 17.64 25.17
N ASP A 168 -5.67 18.62 24.88
CA ASP A 168 -5.97 20.05 25.00
C ASP A 168 -6.64 20.63 23.74
N LEU A 169 -6.82 19.79 22.68
CA LEU A 169 -7.27 20.22 21.37
C LEU A 169 -8.59 19.56 20.97
N GLU A 170 -9.51 20.34 20.42
CA GLU A 170 -10.70 19.81 19.79
C GLU A 170 -10.34 19.20 18.41
N ARG A 171 -10.61 17.91 18.24
CA ARG A 171 -10.30 17.19 16.99
C ARG A 171 -11.04 17.82 15.82
N GLY A 172 -10.30 18.22 14.78
CA GLY A 172 -10.82 18.87 13.58
C GLY A 172 -10.80 20.39 13.62
N SER A 173 -10.49 21.01 14.78
CA SER A 173 -10.27 22.46 14.87
C SER A 173 -9.05 22.91 14.05
N GLU A 174 -8.91 24.20 13.78
CA GLU A 174 -7.74 24.74 13.07
C GLU A 174 -6.47 24.57 13.92
N GLU A 175 -6.56 24.68 15.24
CA GLU A 175 -5.45 24.43 16.16
C GLU A 175 -5.01 22.96 16.09
N TRP A 176 -5.95 22.01 16.06
CA TRP A 176 -5.64 20.59 15.92
C TRP A 176 -4.98 20.29 14.55
N LYS A 177 -5.47 20.89 13.46
CA LYS A 177 -4.89 20.73 12.12
C LYS A 177 -3.46 21.29 12.07
N ALA A 178 -3.22 22.46 12.63
CA ALA A 178 -1.89 23.07 12.74
C ALA A 178 -0.95 22.18 13.57
N TRP A 179 -1.40 21.76 14.76
CA TRP A 179 -0.65 20.85 15.65
C TRP A 179 -0.28 19.53 14.95
N SER A 180 -1.22 18.92 14.23
CA SER A 180 -0.98 17.69 13.47
C SER A 180 0.07 17.90 12.37
N LYS A 181 -0.08 18.98 11.57
CA LYS A 181 0.86 19.34 10.51
C LYS A 181 2.28 19.58 11.04
N GLU A 182 2.39 20.19 12.20
CA GLU A 182 3.65 20.47 12.90
C GLU A 182 4.24 19.27 13.65
N GLY A 183 3.69 18.07 13.46
CA GLY A 183 4.21 16.82 14.02
C GLY A 183 3.77 16.54 15.45
N GLY A 184 2.56 16.92 15.83
CA GLY A 184 2.00 16.61 17.13
C GLY A 184 1.93 15.12 17.42
N TYR A 185 1.44 14.34 16.45
CA TYR A 185 1.41 12.88 16.54
C TYR A 185 2.81 12.25 16.52
N LEU A 186 3.74 12.82 15.74
CA LEU A 186 5.13 12.38 15.72
C LEU A 186 5.76 12.48 17.12
N ARG A 187 5.54 13.61 17.83
CA ARG A 187 6.02 13.81 19.21
C ARG A 187 5.33 12.87 20.19
N ARG A 188 4.01 12.67 20.04
CA ARG A 188 3.24 11.74 20.89
C ARG A 188 3.86 10.33 20.86
N ASP A 189 4.23 9.88 19.67
CA ASP A 189 4.68 8.51 19.41
C ASP A 189 6.22 8.36 19.43
N PHE A 190 6.95 9.42 19.81
CA PHE A 190 8.40 9.49 19.73
C PHE A 190 9.10 8.33 20.47
N GLU A 191 8.74 8.09 21.73
CA GLU A 191 9.37 7.04 22.54
C GLU A 191 8.89 5.62 22.16
N GLY A 192 7.62 5.48 21.75
CA GLY A 192 7.02 4.18 21.42
C GLY A 192 7.25 3.70 20.00
N GLY A 193 7.83 4.53 19.16
CA GLY A 193 7.96 4.28 17.74
C GLY A 193 6.76 4.78 16.92
N GLN A 194 7.02 5.08 15.65
CA GLN A 194 6.07 5.72 14.77
C GLN A 194 5.07 4.73 14.18
N MET A 195 3.82 5.15 14.03
CA MET A 195 2.78 4.34 13.39
C MET A 195 3.17 3.92 11.97
N CYS A 196 2.74 2.72 11.57
CA CYS A 196 2.78 2.19 10.21
C CYS A 196 1.44 1.58 9.87
N ARG A 197 0.69 2.23 8.96
CA ARG A 197 -0.55 1.68 8.40
C ARG A 197 -0.36 1.41 6.91
N ASP A 198 -1.25 1.81 6.04
CA ASP A 198 -1.12 1.57 4.59
C ASP A 198 0.29 1.81 4.08
N MET A 199 0.89 0.80 3.47
CA MET A 199 2.31 0.81 3.16
C MET A 199 2.64 0.41 1.73
N ALA A 200 3.82 0.85 1.27
CA ALA A 200 4.48 0.43 0.05
C ALA A 200 5.96 0.14 0.32
N LEU A 201 6.56 -0.68 -0.54
CA LEU A 201 8.00 -0.87 -0.63
C LEU A 201 8.51 -0.35 -1.97
N PHE A 202 9.74 0.14 -1.98
CA PHE A 202 10.40 0.59 -3.20
C PHE A 202 11.91 0.27 -3.11
N ILE A 203 12.45 -0.34 -4.17
CA ILE A 203 13.90 -0.50 -4.35
C ILE A 203 14.35 0.53 -5.37
N ASP A 204 15.33 1.35 -5.03
CA ASP A 204 15.90 2.34 -5.92
C ASP A 204 17.00 1.73 -6.81
N VAL A 205 17.48 2.50 -7.77
CA VAL A 205 18.51 2.07 -8.74
C VAL A 205 19.89 1.79 -8.14
N ASP A 206 20.09 2.17 -6.88
CA ASP A 206 21.31 1.91 -6.10
C ASP A 206 21.13 0.75 -5.09
N ASP A 207 20.10 -0.07 -5.28
CA ASP A 207 19.72 -1.21 -4.45
C ASP A 207 19.32 -0.85 -3.00
N ARG A 208 19.17 0.43 -2.67
CA ARG A 208 18.55 0.81 -1.40
C ARG A 208 17.06 0.59 -1.44
N ALA A 209 16.55 0.01 -0.37
CA ALA A 209 15.12 -0.22 -0.23
C ALA A 209 14.50 0.76 0.77
N TYR A 210 13.27 1.14 0.49
CA TYR A 210 12.50 2.08 1.27
C TYR A 210 11.13 1.51 1.63
N HIS A 211 10.75 1.71 2.88
CA HIS A 211 9.43 1.45 3.41
C HIS A 211 8.69 2.77 3.56
N MET A 212 7.59 2.92 2.85
CA MET A 212 6.69 4.06 2.96
C MET A 212 5.43 3.62 3.69
N ALA A 213 4.95 4.41 4.65
CA ALA A 213 3.68 4.11 5.29
C ALA A 213 2.93 5.36 5.77
N SER A 214 1.60 5.25 5.80
CA SER A 214 0.75 6.19 6.51
C SER A 214 1.06 6.13 8.00
N SER A 215 1.30 7.28 8.59
CA SER A 215 1.70 7.46 9.98
C SER A 215 0.93 8.62 10.60
N GLU A 216 1.20 8.93 11.88
CA GLU A 216 0.61 10.09 12.54
C GLU A 216 -0.93 10.11 12.45
N GLU A 217 -1.60 9.00 12.75
CA GLU A 217 -3.05 8.78 12.57
C GLU A 217 -3.51 9.00 11.12
N ASN A 218 -2.74 8.50 10.15
CA ASN A 218 -2.92 8.68 8.71
C ASN A 218 -2.85 10.15 8.25
N GLN A 219 -2.30 11.05 9.06
CA GLN A 219 -2.17 12.46 8.67
C GLN A 219 -0.96 12.69 7.77
N THR A 220 0.12 11.91 7.92
CA THR A 220 1.40 12.15 7.25
C THR A 220 1.99 10.83 6.77
N LEU A 221 2.57 10.80 5.57
CA LEU A 221 3.37 9.67 5.13
C LEU A 221 4.80 9.76 5.70
N HIS A 222 5.35 8.64 6.08
CA HIS A 222 6.77 8.49 6.39
C HIS A 222 7.45 7.62 5.35
N ILE A 223 8.61 8.05 4.84
CA ILE A 223 9.51 7.23 4.02
C ILE A 223 10.74 6.90 4.86
N ARG A 224 11.04 5.63 5.00
CA ARG A 224 12.10 5.07 5.85
C ARG A 224 13.07 4.24 5.02
N GLU A 225 14.36 4.46 5.18
CA GLU A 225 15.40 3.64 4.57
C GLU A 225 15.51 2.31 5.34
N LEU A 226 15.49 1.17 4.62
CA LEU A 226 15.73 -0.15 5.17
C LEU A 226 17.22 -0.44 5.24
N THR A 227 17.61 -1.40 6.09
CA THR A 227 18.98 -1.96 6.13
C THR A 227 19.32 -2.72 4.86
N ASP A 228 20.60 -3.02 4.64
CA ASP A 228 21.09 -3.67 3.41
C ASP A 228 20.48 -5.07 3.18
N ASP A 229 20.02 -5.75 4.22
CA ASP A 229 19.29 -7.02 4.16
C ASP A 229 17.78 -6.87 4.01
N TYR A 230 17.27 -5.62 3.99
CA TYR A 230 15.85 -5.22 3.90
C TYR A 230 14.99 -5.67 5.09
N GLN A 231 15.60 -6.10 6.19
CA GLN A 231 14.90 -6.71 7.32
C GLN A 231 14.76 -5.79 8.54
N ASP A 232 15.34 -4.58 8.50
CA ASP A 232 15.22 -3.58 9.56
C ASP A 232 15.29 -2.15 8.99
N PHE A 233 15.20 -1.17 9.87
CA PHE A 233 15.27 0.26 9.55
C PHE A 233 16.64 0.81 9.92
N THR A 234 17.24 1.63 9.03
CA THR A 234 18.53 2.31 9.32
C THR A 234 18.38 3.42 10.36
N GLY A 235 17.16 3.82 10.69
CA GLY A 235 16.86 5.01 11.50
C GLY A 235 16.71 6.28 10.66
N LYS A 236 17.10 6.29 9.40
CA LYS A 236 16.91 7.43 8.50
C LYS A 236 15.48 7.42 7.96
N TYR A 237 14.75 8.51 8.15
CA TYR A 237 13.43 8.69 7.60
C TYR A 237 13.04 10.16 7.46
N VAL A 238 12.01 10.41 6.66
CA VAL A 238 11.45 11.74 6.42
C VAL A 238 9.93 11.70 6.55
N ARG A 239 9.37 12.84 6.93
CA ARG A 239 7.93 13.13 6.84
C ARG A 239 7.61 13.68 5.45
N VAL A 240 6.58 13.14 4.82
CA VAL A 240 6.19 13.49 3.45
C VAL A 240 4.73 13.94 3.45
N LEU A 241 4.42 15.05 2.79
CA LEU A 241 3.08 15.62 2.68
C LEU A 241 2.38 15.77 4.06
N PRO A 242 2.95 16.49 5.04
CA PRO A 242 2.39 16.61 6.39
C PRO A 242 0.94 17.11 6.38
N ALA A 243 0.07 16.43 7.12
CA ALA A 243 -1.38 16.59 7.16
C ALA A 243 -2.09 16.38 5.81
N GLY A 244 -1.42 15.74 4.85
CA GLY A 244 -1.98 15.42 3.53
C GLY A 244 -3.04 14.33 3.57
N ARG A 245 -3.10 13.50 4.63
CA ARG A 245 -4.09 12.43 4.81
C ARG A 245 -4.10 11.47 3.62
N ASN A 246 -2.96 10.78 3.42
CA ASN A 246 -2.72 9.91 2.28
C ASN A 246 -2.72 8.44 2.71
N GLU A 247 -3.49 7.60 1.99
CA GLU A 247 -3.57 6.15 2.14
C GLU A 247 -3.25 5.46 0.81
N GLY A 248 -3.03 4.15 0.83
CA GLY A 248 -2.81 3.32 -0.34
C GLY A 248 -1.65 3.76 -1.23
N PRO A 249 -0.44 4.06 -0.70
CA PRO A 249 0.64 4.59 -1.50
C PRO A 249 1.09 3.60 -2.58
N ALA A 250 1.16 4.09 -3.83
CA ALA A 250 1.75 3.43 -4.99
C ALA A 250 2.89 4.31 -5.50
N ILE A 251 4.13 3.88 -5.28
CA ILE A 251 5.34 4.65 -5.60
C ILE A 251 6.04 4.06 -6.83
N PHE A 252 6.58 4.93 -7.67
CA PHE A 252 7.38 4.55 -8.84
C PHE A 252 8.37 5.65 -9.22
N ARG A 253 9.34 5.31 -10.09
CA ARG A 253 10.36 6.24 -10.55
C ARG A 253 10.36 6.33 -12.07
N LYS A 254 10.26 7.55 -12.62
CA LYS A 254 10.25 7.80 -14.05
C LYS A 254 11.16 8.98 -14.39
N ASP A 255 12.03 8.82 -15.39
CA ASP A 255 12.93 9.87 -15.91
C ASP A 255 13.75 10.58 -14.80
N GLY A 256 14.19 9.79 -13.80
CA GLY A 256 14.99 10.29 -12.68
C GLY A 256 14.21 10.90 -11.53
N LYS A 257 12.91 11.08 -11.65
CA LYS A 257 12.00 11.62 -10.63
C LYS A 257 11.18 10.51 -9.96
N TYR A 258 10.78 10.75 -8.73
CA TYR A 258 9.91 9.85 -7.95
C TYR A 258 8.49 10.38 -7.98
N TYR A 259 7.55 9.48 -8.16
CA TYR A 259 6.13 9.76 -8.19
C TYR A 259 5.40 8.85 -7.22
N MET A 260 4.30 9.34 -6.67
CA MET A 260 3.39 8.52 -5.92
C MET A 260 1.95 8.85 -6.29
N ILE A 261 1.09 7.82 -6.28
CA ILE A 261 -0.35 7.94 -6.33
C ILE A 261 -0.88 7.40 -5.01
N THR A 262 -1.80 8.12 -4.40
CA THR A 262 -2.40 7.79 -3.10
C THR A 262 -3.90 8.09 -3.14
N SER A 263 -4.64 7.66 -2.12
CA SER A 263 -6.01 8.04 -1.87
C SER A 263 -6.13 9.03 -0.70
N GLY A 264 -7.32 9.55 -0.50
CA GLY A 264 -7.69 10.25 0.73
C GLY A 264 -8.05 9.29 1.86
N LEU A 265 -8.55 9.83 2.97
CA LEU A 265 -8.94 9.09 4.18
C LEU A 265 -10.48 9.11 4.31
N THR A 266 -11.17 8.12 3.76
CA THR A 266 -12.64 8.00 3.75
C THR A 266 -13.15 6.61 4.15
N GLY A 267 -12.29 5.77 4.75
CA GLY A 267 -12.60 4.38 5.06
C GLY A 267 -12.84 3.57 3.78
N TRP A 268 -13.91 2.79 3.73
CA TRP A 268 -14.25 1.96 2.57
C TRP A 268 -14.79 2.71 1.35
N LYS A 269 -15.14 3.99 1.51
CA LYS A 269 -15.70 4.77 0.39
C LYS A 269 -14.57 5.24 -0.52
N PRO A 270 -14.70 5.04 -1.85
CA PRO A 270 -13.76 5.59 -2.79
C PRO A 270 -13.75 7.13 -2.72
N ASN A 271 -12.64 7.73 -3.11
CA ASN A 271 -12.42 9.17 -3.03
C ASN A 271 -11.49 9.64 -4.15
N PRO A 272 -11.34 10.97 -4.37
CA PRO A 272 -10.42 11.48 -5.38
C PRO A 272 -8.99 11.01 -5.15
N GLY A 273 -8.36 10.53 -6.20
CA GLY A 273 -6.93 10.19 -6.20
C GLY A 273 -6.08 11.42 -5.91
N LYS A 274 -4.91 11.17 -5.39
CA LYS A 274 -3.89 12.20 -5.16
C LYS A 274 -2.59 11.77 -5.78
N SER A 275 -1.83 12.72 -6.28
CA SER A 275 -0.49 12.46 -6.81
C SER A 275 0.52 13.44 -6.24
N ALA A 276 1.77 13.02 -6.19
CA ALA A 276 2.90 13.84 -5.77
C ALA A 276 4.18 13.41 -6.48
N MET A 277 5.15 14.32 -6.49
CA MET A 277 6.44 14.15 -7.15
C MET A 277 7.58 14.67 -6.26
N ALA A 278 8.77 14.04 -6.41
CA ALA A 278 10.02 14.50 -5.81
C ALA A 278 11.22 14.23 -6.72
N ASP A 279 12.29 15.04 -6.56
CA ASP A 279 13.58 14.81 -7.25
C ASP A 279 14.45 13.76 -6.51
N SER A 280 14.14 13.48 -5.24
CA SER A 280 14.80 12.47 -4.41
C SER A 280 13.76 11.81 -3.51
N ILE A 281 13.85 10.49 -3.32
CA ILE A 281 12.89 9.75 -2.53
C ILE A 281 12.81 10.23 -1.07
N MET A 282 13.94 10.62 -0.49
CA MET A 282 14.05 11.19 0.87
C MET A 282 14.03 12.73 0.86
N GLY A 283 13.72 13.35 -0.28
CA GLY A 283 13.66 14.79 -0.46
C GLY A 283 12.29 15.40 -0.19
N GLU A 284 12.09 16.61 -0.69
CA GLU A 284 10.81 17.31 -0.61
C GLU A 284 9.86 16.80 -1.69
N TRP A 285 8.63 16.48 -1.29
CA TRP A 285 7.55 16.02 -2.16
C TRP A 285 6.55 17.15 -2.42
N THR A 286 6.26 17.37 -3.68
CA THR A 286 5.27 18.35 -4.14
C THR A 286 3.99 17.66 -4.57
N ALA A 287 2.86 18.06 -3.98
CA ALA A 287 1.54 17.56 -4.39
C ALA A 287 1.19 18.09 -5.79
N LEU A 288 0.71 17.20 -6.68
CA LEU A 288 0.32 17.50 -8.06
C LEU A 288 -1.22 17.51 -8.25
N GLY A 289 -1.99 17.04 -7.25
CA GLY A 289 -3.45 16.98 -7.31
C GLY A 289 -3.99 15.61 -7.72
N ASN A 290 -5.24 15.61 -8.22
CA ASN A 290 -5.93 14.40 -8.66
C ASN A 290 -5.41 13.98 -10.05
N PRO A 291 -4.87 12.76 -10.22
CA PRO A 291 -4.39 12.29 -11.51
C PRO A 291 -5.50 11.77 -12.44
N CYS A 292 -6.72 11.56 -11.93
CA CYS A 292 -7.81 10.97 -12.70
C CYS A 292 -8.40 11.99 -13.68
N ILE A 293 -8.66 11.56 -14.90
CA ILE A 293 -9.32 12.33 -15.96
C ILE A 293 -10.48 11.50 -16.51
N GLY A 294 -11.70 12.02 -16.39
CA GLY A 294 -12.91 11.35 -16.83
C GLY A 294 -14.17 12.15 -16.53
N THR A 295 -15.24 11.48 -16.21
CA THR A 295 -16.44 12.08 -15.66
C THR A 295 -16.21 12.56 -14.23
N GLU A 296 -17.05 13.46 -13.72
CA GLU A 296 -16.98 13.94 -12.34
C GLU A 296 -17.02 12.79 -11.31
N GLU A 297 -17.79 11.74 -11.57
CA GLU A 297 -17.86 10.56 -10.71
C GLU A 297 -16.54 9.77 -10.73
N GLU A 298 -15.99 9.51 -11.91
CA GLU A 298 -14.71 8.82 -12.06
C GLU A 298 -13.55 9.55 -11.37
N GLU A 299 -13.47 10.86 -11.53
CA GLU A 299 -12.45 11.69 -10.90
C GLU A 299 -12.61 11.75 -9.37
N ASN A 300 -13.85 11.84 -8.87
CA ASN A 300 -14.14 11.93 -7.44
C ASN A 300 -14.04 10.59 -6.70
N THR A 301 -13.92 9.48 -7.43
CA THR A 301 -13.89 8.13 -6.84
C THR A 301 -12.65 7.33 -7.23
N THR A 302 -11.72 7.89 -8.01
CA THR A 302 -10.60 7.14 -8.59
C THR A 302 -11.12 5.88 -9.30
N PHE A 303 -12.15 6.05 -10.17
CA PHE A 303 -12.83 4.94 -10.85
C PHE A 303 -13.40 3.90 -9.88
N GLU A 304 -13.99 4.35 -8.75
CA GLU A 304 -14.52 3.54 -7.65
C GLU A 304 -13.45 2.63 -6.99
N SER A 305 -12.19 3.08 -6.91
CA SER A 305 -11.11 2.26 -6.41
C SER A 305 -10.15 3.02 -5.50
N GLN A 306 -9.26 2.27 -4.84
CA GLN A 306 -8.16 2.79 -4.03
C GLN A 306 -6.85 2.22 -4.51
N SER A 307 -5.84 3.05 -4.72
CA SER A 307 -4.48 2.67 -5.13
C SER A 307 -3.83 1.69 -4.14
N THR A 308 -2.95 0.84 -4.64
CA THR A 308 -2.17 -0.09 -3.81
C THR A 308 -0.73 -0.28 -4.27
N TYR A 309 -0.47 -0.31 -5.60
CA TYR A 309 0.85 -0.55 -6.15
C TYR A 309 0.99 0.05 -7.56
N ALA A 310 2.22 0.27 -8.02
CA ALA A 310 2.53 0.63 -9.40
C ALA A 310 3.47 -0.42 -10.02
N ILE A 311 3.00 -1.11 -11.07
CA ILE A 311 3.78 -2.14 -11.77
C ILE A 311 4.63 -1.47 -12.84
N ASP A 312 5.95 -1.71 -12.84
CA ASP A 312 6.82 -1.41 -13.96
C ASP A 312 6.69 -2.52 -15.02
N MET A 313 6.01 -2.20 -16.11
CA MET A 313 5.68 -3.16 -17.16
C MET A 313 6.86 -3.57 -18.04
N ASP A 314 7.83 -2.71 -18.20
CA ASP A 314 8.99 -2.92 -19.07
C ASP A 314 10.30 -3.16 -18.33
N GLY A 315 10.30 -3.03 -16.99
CA GLY A 315 11.47 -3.12 -16.15
C GLY A 315 12.51 -2.02 -16.42
N LYS A 316 12.07 -0.93 -17.08
CA LYS A 316 12.92 0.21 -17.49
C LYS A 316 12.39 1.55 -17.00
N GLY A 317 11.30 1.53 -16.23
CA GLY A 317 10.69 2.72 -15.68
C GLY A 317 10.02 3.63 -16.73
N LYS A 318 9.54 3.08 -17.83
CA LYS A 318 8.89 3.86 -18.90
C LYS A 318 7.39 3.68 -18.97
N ARG A 319 6.90 2.47 -18.64
CA ARG A 319 5.49 2.13 -18.70
C ARG A 319 5.04 1.56 -17.36
N TYR A 320 4.10 2.23 -16.71
CA TYR A 320 3.57 1.83 -15.42
C TYR A 320 2.08 1.56 -15.49
N ILE A 321 1.64 0.59 -14.69
CA ILE A 321 0.23 0.31 -14.42
C ILE A 321 -0.03 0.58 -12.94
N LEU A 322 -1.03 1.40 -12.63
CA LEU A 322 -1.58 1.51 -11.30
C LEU A 322 -2.42 0.28 -11.00
N MET A 323 -2.11 -0.43 -9.93
CA MET A 323 -3.01 -1.40 -9.30
C MET A 323 -3.86 -0.69 -8.26
N ALA A 324 -5.15 -0.95 -8.28
CA ALA A 324 -6.11 -0.42 -7.32
C ALA A 324 -7.19 -1.46 -7.00
N ASP A 325 -7.84 -1.33 -5.85
CA ASP A 325 -8.86 -2.25 -5.36
C ASP A 325 -10.22 -1.55 -5.24
N ARG A 326 -11.29 -2.21 -5.70
CA ARG A 326 -12.67 -1.91 -5.38
C ARG A 326 -13.10 -2.71 -4.18
N TRP A 327 -13.10 -2.10 -3.02
CA TRP A 327 -13.47 -2.73 -1.77
C TRP A 327 -14.95 -3.07 -1.69
N ARG A 328 -15.28 -4.25 -1.15
CA ARG A 328 -16.65 -4.69 -0.90
C ARG A 328 -16.80 -5.13 0.56
N PRO A 329 -17.00 -4.21 1.50
CA PRO A 329 -16.99 -4.51 2.93
C PRO A 329 -18.15 -5.41 3.37
N GLU A 330 -19.24 -5.49 2.60
CA GLU A 330 -20.37 -6.38 2.87
C GLU A 330 -20.04 -7.85 2.56
N ASN A 331 -19.08 -8.10 1.68
CA ASN A 331 -18.49 -9.40 1.41
C ASN A 331 -17.04 -9.24 0.97
N ALA A 332 -16.11 -9.32 1.92
CA ALA A 332 -14.70 -8.95 1.70
C ALA A 332 -14.01 -9.76 0.58
N ILE A 333 -14.37 -11.04 0.43
CA ILE A 333 -13.79 -11.91 -0.62
C ILE A 333 -14.17 -11.45 -2.04
N ASP A 334 -15.29 -10.73 -2.20
CA ASP A 334 -15.80 -10.27 -3.50
C ASP A 334 -15.18 -8.93 -3.96
N GLY A 335 -14.11 -8.47 -3.35
CA GLY A 335 -13.35 -7.30 -3.82
C GLY A 335 -12.94 -7.44 -5.29
N ARG A 336 -12.85 -6.32 -6.01
CA ARG A 336 -12.50 -6.29 -7.43
C ARG A 336 -11.23 -5.47 -7.64
N TYR A 337 -10.62 -5.65 -8.80
CA TYR A 337 -9.36 -5.00 -9.16
C TYR A 337 -9.57 -4.01 -10.28
N VAL A 338 -8.87 -2.88 -10.20
CA VAL A 338 -8.84 -1.85 -11.22
C VAL A 338 -7.38 -1.57 -11.56
N TRP A 339 -6.98 -1.91 -12.79
CA TRP A 339 -5.62 -1.67 -13.27
C TRP A 339 -5.65 -0.68 -14.42
N ILE A 340 -4.95 0.43 -14.27
CA ILE A 340 -5.00 1.56 -15.21
C ILE A 340 -3.58 1.93 -15.60
N GLN A 341 -3.33 2.16 -16.88
CA GLN A 341 -2.06 2.68 -17.34
C GLN A 341 -1.83 4.08 -16.76
N ILE A 342 -0.62 4.31 -16.27
CA ILE A 342 -0.18 5.63 -15.82
C ILE A 342 0.45 6.35 -17.01
N ASP A 343 -0.28 7.30 -17.58
CA ASP A 343 0.21 8.20 -18.59
C ASP A 343 0.76 9.48 -17.97
N PHE A 344 1.32 10.36 -18.79
CA PHE A 344 1.89 11.62 -18.33
C PHE A 344 1.54 12.77 -19.27
N ASP A 345 1.19 13.91 -18.67
CA ASP A 345 1.18 15.20 -19.30
C ASP A 345 2.31 16.03 -18.65
N GLU A 346 3.40 16.24 -19.40
CA GLU A 346 4.67 16.75 -18.89
C GLU A 346 5.17 15.94 -17.68
N ASN A 347 5.08 16.48 -16.46
CA ASN A 347 5.47 15.82 -15.21
C ASN A 347 4.27 15.36 -14.37
N ASN A 348 3.05 15.47 -14.87
CA ASN A 348 1.86 15.10 -14.12
C ASN A 348 1.40 13.69 -14.53
N PRO A 349 1.28 12.74 -13.60
CA PRO A 349 0.70 11.44 -13.90
C PRO A 349 -0.79 11.60 -14.22
N ILE A 350 -1.25 10.86 -15.21
CA ILE A 350 -2.63 10.85 -15.69
C ILE A 350 -3.17 9.42 -15.64
N LEU A 351 -4.37 9.28 -15.12
CA LEU A 351 -5.15 8.04 -15.13
C LEU A 351 -6.43 8.27 -15.93
N LYS A 352 -6.65 7.41 -16.94
CA LYS A 352 -7.89 7.39 -17.73
C LYS A 352 -8.45 5.99 -17.72
N TRP A 353 -9.79 5.90 -17.61
CA TRP A 353 -10.44 4.60 -17.68
C TRP A 353 -10.29 3.98 -19.07
N GLU A 354 -9.90 2.72 -19.10
CA GLU A 354 -9.86 1.89 -20.30
C GLU A 354 -10.70 0.63 -20.06
N ASN A 355 -11.58 0.30 -21.02
CA ASN A 355 -12.46 -0.87 -20.87
C ASN A 355 -11.75 -2.21 -21.04
N VAL A 356 -10.53 -2.20 -21.53
CA VAL A 356 -9.72 -3.40 -21.78
C VAL A 356 -8.32 -3.15 -21.22
N PHE A 357 -7.87 -4.07 -20.40
CA PHE A 357 -6.48 -4.14 -19.97
C PHE A 357 -5.75 -5.13 -20.90
N GLU A 358 -4.71 -4.67 -21.55
CA GLU A 358 -3.80 -5.52 -22.33
C GLU A 358 -2.59 -5.86 -21.47
N GLY A 359 -2.44 -7.13 -21.11
CA GLY A 359 -1.28 -7.66 -20.41
C GLY A 359 0.05 -7.43 -21.15
N LYS A 360 1.10 -8.09 -20.69
CA LYS A 360 2.44 -8.02 -21.28
C LYS A 360 2.57 -8.97 -22.48
#